data_ad7190de2639fe28728fd1d4db1ac9c0
#
_entry.id   ad7190de2639fe28728fd1d4db1ac9c0
#
_cell.length_a   1.000
_cell.length_b   1.000
_cell.length_c   1.000
_cell.angle_alpha   90.00
_cell.angle_beta   90.00
_cell.angle_gamma   90.00
#
_symmetry.space_group_name_H-M   'P 1'
#
loop_
_entity.id
_entity.type
_entity.pdbx_description
1 polymer ?
#
loop_
_entity_poly.entity_id
_entity_poly.type
_entity_poly.pdbx_seq_one_letter_code
_entity_poly.pdbx_strand_id
1 'polypeptide(L)'
;ENGFDDLGISGPIPDGIGTLESLEFLWLEDNLLTGPIPPSIGNLSNLKYLILHFNELTGPIPPSIGSLSNLEILKLDNNQITGHIPDSICALDIVFNWQNDLFGDNFAVYNNQLCPPYPDCVSDYVGIQDTSNCTLADVQSDPIPEYYELSEPYPNPFNAETTIGFSLPLKDILNID
;
A
#
# COMPACT_ATOMS: atom_id res chain seq x y z
N GLU A 1 -6.48 36.33 -17.79
CA GLU A 1 -5.67 35.12 -17.51
C GLU A 1 -4.67 35.54 -16.42
N ASN A 2 -5.09 35.46 -15.18
CA ASN A 2 -4.20 35.65 -14.05
C ASN A 2 -3.62 34.28 -13.70
N GLY A 3 -2.50 33.94 -14.36
CA GLY A 3 -1.66 32.82 -13.97
C GLY A 3 -1.07 33.10 -12.59
N PHE A 4 -1.74 32.65 -11.57
CA PHE A 4 -1.04 32.25 -10.36
C PHE A 4 -0.38 30.92 -10.75
N ASP A 5 0.90 30.99 -11.10
CA ASP A 5 1.74 29.81 -11.07
C ASP A 5 1.63 29.28 -9.63
N ASP A 6 0.91 28.21 -9.46
CA ASP A 6 0.81 27.49 -8.20
C ASP A 6 2.20 26.90 -7.98
N LEU A 7 3.05 27.72 -7.30
CA LEU A 7 4.44 27.37 -7.00
C LEU A 7 4.41 26.37 -5.83
N GLY A 8 3.88 25.17 -6.11
CA GLY A 8 3.96 24.06 -5.18
C GLY A 8 5.43 23.80 -4.80
N ILE A 9 5.65 23.25 -3.62
CA ILE A 9 6.97 22.81 -3.18
C ILE A 9 7.41 21.69 -4.14
N SER A 10 8.60 21.83 -4.74
CA SER A 10 9.12 20.88 -5.73
C SER A 10 10.48 20.32 -5.34
N GLY A 11 10.87 19.21 -5.96
CA GLY A 11 12.13 18.51 -5.71
C GLY A 11 12.01 17.43 -4.64
N PRO A 12 13.12 16.77 -4.27
CA PRO A 12 13.10 15.64 -3.37
C PRO A 12 12.91 16.07 -1.91
N ILE A 13 12.30 15.19 -1.11
CA ILE A 13 12.31 15.32 0.35
C ILE A 13 13.76 15.12 0.82
N PRO A 14 14.39 16.10 1.47
CA PRO A 14 15.80 15.99 1.84
C PRO A 14 16.01 15.01 3.00
N ASP A 15 17.13 14.27 3.02
CA ASP A 15 17.50 13.39 4.13
C ASP A 15 17.56 14.09 5.49
N GLY A 16 17.85 15.38 5.47
CA GLY A 16 17.84 16.22 6.67
C GLY A 16 16.50 16.27 7.40
N ILE A 17 15.39 15.85 6.77
CA ILE A 17 14.08 15.79 7.44
C ILE A 17 14.14 14.95 8.72
N GLY A 18 14.90 13.84 8.70
CA GLY A 18 15.03 12.95 9.84
C GLY A 18 15.70 13.54 11.08
N THR A 19 16.25 14.76 10.99
CA THR A 19 16.81 15.47 12.16
C THR A 19 15.76 16.23 12.96
N LEU A 20 14.54 16.33 12.44
CA LEU A 20 13.42 17.04 13.07
C LEU A 20 12.68 16.12 14.05
N GLU A 21 13.39 15.56 15.02
CA GLU A 21 12.88 14.50 15.93
C GLU A 21 11.61 14.91 16.71
N SER A 22 11.38 16.22 16.90
CA SER A 22 10.18 16.74 17.57
C SER A 22 8.98 16.94 16.65
N LEU A 23 9.11 16.59 15.35
CA LEU A 23 8.04 16.78 14.38
C LEU A 23 6.89 15.80 14.65
N GLU A 24 5.68 16.35 14.84
CA GLU A 24 4.46 15.54 15.02
C GLU A 24 3.63 15.44 13.74
N PHE A 25 3.71 16.42 12.86
CA PHE A 25 2.90 16.49 11.65
C PHE A 25 3.78 16.88 10.46
N LEU A 26 3.86 16.02 9.45
CA LEU A 26 4.47 16.31 8.16
C LEU A 26 3.38 16.29 7.10
N TRP A 27 2.95 17.49 6.69
CA TRP A 27 1.84 17.70 5.78
C TRP A 27 2.33 18.41 4.53
N LEU A 28 2.51 17.64 3.45
CA LEU A 28 3.10 18.08 2.18
C LEU A 28 2.28 17.64 0.97
N GLU A 29 0.98 17.45 1.15
CA GLU A 29 0.06 17.07 0.07
C GLU A 29 -0.06 18.14 -1.00
N ASP A 30 -0.58 17.75 -2.17
CA ASP A 30 -0.84 18.66 -3.30
C ASP A 30 0.36 19.53 -3.67
N ASN A 31 1.53 18.89 -3.85
CA ASN A 31 2.78 19.54 -4.24
C ASN A 31 3.41 18.85 -5.47
N LEU A 32 4.60 19.28 -5.85
CA LEU A 32 5.39 18.73 -6.95
C LEU A 32 6.65 18.01 -6.42
N LEU A 33 6.52 17.32 -5.29
CA LEU A 33 7.63 16.59 -4.68
C LEU A 33 7.99 15.38 -5.54
N THR A 34 9.28 15.20 -5.79
CA THR A 34 9.84 14.13 -6.62
C THR A 34 10.82 13.25 -5.84
N GLY A 35 11.28 12.17 -6.49
CA GLY A 35 12.27 11.25 -5.88
C GLY A 35 11.68 10.38 -4.76
N PRO A 36 12.52 9.59 -4.09
CA PRO A 36 12.09 8.64 -3.09
C PRO A 36 11.78 9.30 -1.73
N ILE A 37 10.94 8.64 -0.95
CA ILE A 37 10.81 8.95 0.48
C ILE A 37 12.12 8.57 1.17
N PRO A 38 12.82 9.51 1.82
CA PRO A 38 14.13 9.20 2.39
C PRO A 38 14.02 8.25 3.58
N PRO A 39 14.91 7.25 3.72
CA PRO A 39 14.90 6.35 4.87
C PRO A 39 15.01 7.03 6.23
N SER A 40 15.58 8.23 6.27
CA SER A 40 15.67 9.04 7.49
C SER A 40 14.30 9.47 8.04
N ILE A 41 13.22 9.33 7.25
CA ILE A 41 11.85 9.58 7.73
C ILE A 41 11.54 8.74 8.99
N GLY A 42 12.09 7.53 9.08
CA GLY A 42 11.90 6.64 10.23
C GLY A 42 12.51 7.15 11.55
N ASN A 43 13.32 8.21 11.51
CA ASN A 43 13.89 8.84 12.72
C ASN A 43 12.89 9.79 13.41
N LEU A 44 11.78 10.11 12.77
CA LEU A 44 10.75 11.01 13.29
C LEU A 44 9.86 10.31 14.32
N SER A 45 10.43 9.91 15.44
CA SER A 45 9.77 9.07 16.45
C SER A 45 8.50 9.69 17.07
N ASN A 46 8.33 11.00 16.98
CA ASN A 46 7.15 11.71 17.46
C ASN A 46 6.09 11.95 16.37
N LEU A 47 6.34 11.48 15.12
CA LEU A 47 5.45 11.74 13.99
C LEU A 47 4.14 11.00 14.16
N LYS A 48 3.04 11.75 14.09
CA LYS A 48 1.66 11.26 14.13
C LYS A 48 1.03 11.20 12.73
N TYR A 49 1.28 12.23 11.91
CA TYR A 49 0.69 12.34 10.59
C TYR A 49 1.79 12.48 9.54
N LEU A 50 1.82 11.55 8.59
CA LEU A 50 2.65 11.60 7.38
C LEU A 50 1.72 11.68 6.17
N ILE A 51 1.55 12.88 5.64
CA ILE A 51 0.60 13.17 4.57
C ILE A 51 1.37 13.73 3.37
N LEU A 52 1.57 12.85 2.36
CA LEU A 52 2.37 13.09 1.15
C LEU A 52 1.59 12.81 -0.14
N HIS A 53 0.27 12.64 -0.06
CA HIS A 53 -0.55 12.30 -1.24
C HIS A 53 -0.59 13.45 -2.26
N PHE A 54 -0.97 13.13 -3.50
CA PHE A 54 -0.95 14.06 -4.63
C PHE A 54 0.41 14.74 -4.81
N ASN A 55 1.44 13.93 -5.12
CA ASN A 55 2.79 14.36 -5.46
C ASN A 55 3.34 13.50 -6.61
N GLU A 56 4.62 13.67 -6.95
CA GLU A 56 5.34 12.88 -7.96
C GLU A 56 6.43 12.01 -7.31
N LEU A 57 6.20 11.53 -6.09
CA LEU A 57 7.15 10.70 -5.37
C LEU A 57 7.33 9.35 -6.05
N THR A 58 8.57 8.87 -6.10
CA THR A 58 8.99 7.63 -6.77
C THR A 58 9.73 6.69 -5.83
N GLY A 59 10.15 5.52 -6.34
CA GLY A 59 10.91 4.54 -5.55
C GLY A 59 10.06 3.83 -4.48
N PRO A 60 10.66 2.96 -3.68
CA PRO A 60 9.94 2.15 -2.71
C PRO A 60 9.58 2.91 -1.42
N ILE A 61 8.56 2.42 -0.72
CA ILE A 61 8.31 2.80 0.67
C ILE A 61 9.48 2.29 1.52
N PRO A 62 10.20 3.16 2.24
CA PRO A 62 11.36 2.71 3.01
C PRO A 62 10.94 1.84 4.20
N PRO A 63 11.61 0.69 4.48
CA PRO A 63 11.27 -0.15 5.63
C PRO A 63 11.34 0.55 6.98
N SER A 64 12.11 1.64 7.07
CA SER A 64 12.20 2.47 8.27
C SER A 64 10.87 3.14 8.65
N ILE A 65 9.87 3.15 7.73
CA ILE A 65 8.52 3.66 8.04
C ILE A 65 7.92 2.94 9.26
N GLY A 66 8.20 1.63 9.42
CA GLY A 66 7.74 0.85 10.57
C GLY A 66 8.34 1.27 11.92
N SER A 67 9.32 2.17 11.94
CA SER A 67 9.87 2.74 13.18
C SER A 67 9.05 3.91 13.74
N LEU A 68 8.05 4.39 13.00
CA LEU A 68 7.19 5.50 13.39
C LEU A 68 6.10 5.05 14.36
N SER A 69 6.47 4.66 15.56
CA SER A 69 5.57 4.03 16.55
C SER A 69 4.39 4.89 17.02
N ASN A 70 4.44 6.20 16.78
CA ASN A 70 3.35 7.13 17.11
C ASN A 70 2.52 7.52 15.89
N LEU A 71 2.73 6.87 14.71
CA LEU A 71 2.04 7.24 13.49
C LEU A 71 0.57 6.78 13.53
N GLU A 72 -0.32 7.74 13.37
CA GLU A 72 -1.77 7.55 13.35
C GLU A 72 -2.34 7.63 11.94
N ILE A 73 -1.71 8.44 11.06
CA ILE A 73 -2.15 8.66 9.67
C ILE A 73 -0.97 8.55 8.72
N LEU A 74 -1.12 7.71 7.70
CA LEU A 74 -0.19 7.54 6.59
C LEU A 74 -0.94 7.70 5.26
N LYS A 75 -0.66 8.77 4.52
CA LYS A 75 -1.23 9.01 3.19
C LYS A 75 -0.14 9.20 2.16
N LEU A 76 -0.01 8.23 1.28
CA LEU A 76 0.95 8.17 0.19
C LEU A 76 0.28 8.01 -1.18
N ASP A 77 -1.05 8.01 -1.22
CA ASP A 77 -1.84 7.78 -2.42
C ASP A 77 -1.60 8.86 -3.50
N ASN A 78 -1.95 8.55 -4.73
CA ASN A 78 -1.75 9.45 -5.87
C ASN A 78 -0.30 9.94 -6.00
N ASN A 79 0.63 9.00 -6.15
CA ASN A 79 2.06 9.20 -6.40
C ASN A 79 2.55 8.20 -7.48
N GLN A 80 3.85 8.07 -7.64
CA GLN A 80 4.52 7.12 -8.54
C GLN A 80 5.39 6.14 -7.76
N ILE A 81 4.98 5.79 -6.53
CA ILE A 81 5.73 4.91 -5.63
C ILE A 81 5.71 3.48 -6.18
N THR A 82 6.86 2.82 -6.17
CA THR A 82 7.07 1.50 -6.77
C THR A 82 7.53 0.46 -5.74
N GLY A 83 7.71 -0.78 -6.19
CA GLY A 83 8.19 -1.88 -5.34
C GLY A 83 7.13 -2.43 -4.40
N HIS A 84 7.57 -3.08 -3.33
CA HIS A 84 6.66 -3.72 -2.37
C HIS A 84 6.35 -2.81 -1.18
N ILE A 85 5.18 -3.01 -0.57
CA ILE A 85 4.91 -2.48 0.76
C ILE A 85 5.76 -3.29 1.74
N PRO A 86 6.61 -2.65 2.57
CA PRO A 86 7.46 -3.39 3.50
C PRO A 86 6.64 -4.00 4.64
N ASP A 87 6.98 -5.23 5.06
CA ASP A 87 6.32 -5.91 6.18
C ASP A 87 6.34 -5.11 7.48
N SER A 88 7.33 -4.23 7.63
CA SER A 88 7.43 -3.35 8.78
C SER A 88 6.24 -2.39 8.94
N ILE A 89 5.42 -2.21 7.89
CA ILE A 89 4.17 -1.43 7.96
C ILE A 89 3.21 -2.00 9.01
N CYS A 90 3.26 -3.33 9.22
CA CYS A 90 2.41 -4.01 10.20
C CYS A 90 2.83 -3.75 11.66
N ALA A 91 3.97 -3.11 11.89
CA ALA A 91 4.38 -2.67 13.23
C ALA A 91 3.76 -1.33 13.64
N LEU A 92 3.12 -0.63 12.70
CA LEU A 92 2.44 0.64 12.98
C LEU A 92 1.10 0.40 13.69
N ASP A 93 0.80 1.22 14.68
CA ASP A 93 -0.49 1.16 15.41
C ASP A 93 -1.56 2.02 14.71
N ILE A 94 -1.62 1.92 13.37
CA ILE A 94 -2.63 2.62 12.56
C ILE A 94 -3.92 1.82 12.58
N VAL A 95 -5.02 2.45 12.91
CA VAL A 95 -6.36 1.86 12.74
C VAL A 95 -6.70 1.88 11.25
N PHE A 96 -6.51 0.74 10.59
CA PHE A 96 -6.91 0.57 9.18
C PHE A 96 -8.43 0.56 9.09
N ASN A 97 -9.02 1.67 8.67
CA ASN A 97 -10.44 1.77 8.43
C ASN A 97 -10.73 2.71 7.25
N TRP A 98 -11.82 2.43 6.54
CA TRP A 98 -12.34 3.25 5.46
C TRP A 98 -13.23 4.41 5.93
N GLN A 99 -13.33 4.63 7.24
CA GLN A 99 -14.26 5.59 7.85
C GLN A 99 -13.55 6.39 8.92
N ASN A 100 -13.03 7.52 8.54
CA ASN A 100 -12.65 8.53 9.52
C ASN A 100 -13.28 9.89 9.19
N ASP A 101 -13.76 10.55 10.21
CA ASP A 101 -14.76 11.60 10.17
C ASP A 101 -14.22 12.95 9.73
N LEU A 102 -12.91 13.19 9.84
CA LEU A 102 -12.29 14.49 9.56
C LEU A 102 -11.21 14.45 8.46
N PHE A 103 -10.49 13.33 8.32
CA PHE A 103 -9.35 13.21 7.40
C PHE A 103 -9.52 12.11 6.36
N GLY A 104 -10.69 11.43 6.31
CA GLY A 104 -10.90 10.24 5.49
C GLY A 104 -10.11 9.03 6.04
N ASP A 105 -9.57 8.20 5.16
CA ASP A 105 -8.85 6.99 5.56
C ASP A 105 -7.56 7.32 6.31
N ASN A 106 -7.27 6.62 7.40
CA ASN A 106 -6.01 6.78 8.15
C ASN A 106 -4.82 6.18 7.41
N PHE A 107 -5.08 5.25 6.49
CA PHE A 107 -4.07 4.61 5.64
C PHE A 107 -4.52 4.68 4.19
N ALA A 108 -3.70 5.28 3.33
CA ALA A 108 -3.96 5.37 1.91
C ALA A 108 -2.66 5.24 1.11
N VAL A 109 -2.61 4.27 0.21
CA VAL A 109 -1.48 4.01 -0.70
C VAL A 109 -1.92 3.75 -2.13
N TYR A 110 -3.21 3.87 -2.43
CA TYR A 110 -3.78 3.61 -3.77
C TYR A 110 -3.24 4.57 -4.84
N ASN A 111 -3.50 4.28 -6.10
CA ASN A 111 -3.00 5.05 -7.24
C ASN A 111 -1.48 5.26 -7.19
N ASN A 112 -0.74 4.17 -7.02
CA ASN A 112 0.71 4.07 -7.11
C ASN A 112 1.08 2.90 -8.03
N GLN A 113 2.33 2.47 -8.01
CA GLN A 113 2.86 1.34 -8.78
C GLN A 113 3.42 0.26 -7.82
N LEU A 114 2.73 0.03 -6.72
CA LEU A 114 3.12 -0.95 -5.72
C LEU A 114 2.83 -2.37 -6.20
N CYS A 115 3.79 -3.26 -6.02
CA CYS A 115 3.71 -4.65 -6.46
C CYS A 115 3.28 -5.60 -5.34
N PRO A 116 2.44 -6.60 -5.65
CA PRO A 116 2.16 -7.70 -4.73
C PRO A 116 3.41 -8.62 -4.56
N PRO A 117 3.49 -9.48 -3.51
CA PRO A 117 2.46 -9.62 -2.50
C PRO A 117 2.40 -8.45 -1.52
N TYR A 118 1.22 -8.19 -0.98
CA TYR A 118 1.03 -7.17 0.02
C TYR A 118 1.00 -7.81 1.42
N PRO A 119 1.55 -7.14 2.46
CA PRO A 119 1.47 -7.64 3.83
C PRO A 119 0.01 -7.85 4.27
N ASP A 120 -0.27 -8.94 4.97
CA ASP A 120 -1.63 -9.34 5.36
C ASP A 120 -2.38 -8.24 6.12
N CYS A 121 -1.66 -7.46 6.93
CA CYS A 121 -2.26 -6.39 7.73
C CYS A 121 -2.85 -5.24 6.91
N VAL A 122 -2.44 -5.07 5.66
CA VAL A 122 -2.87 -3.97 4.78
C VAL A 122 -3.46 -4.44 3.46
N SER A 123 -3.48 -5.74 3.18
CA SER A 123 -3.89 -6.29 1.88
C SER A 123 -5.24 -5.80 1.40
N ASP A 124 -6.21 -5.66 2.30
CA ASP A 124 -7.56 -5.18 2.01
C ASP A 124 -7.64 -3.66 1.81
N TYR A 125 -6.58 -2.92 2.15
CA TYR A 125 -6.56 -1.45 2.17
C TYR A 125 -5.62 -0.82 1.12
N VAL A 126 -4.95 -1.64 0.31
CA VAL A 126 -3.97 -1.16 -0.68
C VAL A 126 -4.63 -0.37 -1.82
N GLY A 127 -5.87 -0.71 -2.16
CA GLY A 127 -6.61 -0.09 -3.24
C GLY A 127 -6.03 -0.39 -4.63
N ILE A 128 -6.37 0.42 -5.63
CA ILE A 128 -5.95 0.20 -7.03
C ILE A 128 -4.48 0.60 -7.19
N GLN A 129 -3.70 -0.29 -7.83
CA GLN A 129 -2.30 -0.09 -8.18
C GLN A 129 -2.08 -0.30 -9.69
N ASP A 130 -1.17 0.45 -10.29
CA ASP A 130 -0.64 0.12 -11.62
C ASP A 130 0.48 -0.92 -11.47
N THR A 131 0.15 -2.17 -11.67
CA THR A 131 1.09 -3.31 -11.55
C THR A 131 1.77 -3.67 -12.86
N SER A 132 1.66 -2.86 -13.90
CA SER A 132 2.21 -3.14 -15.23
C SER A 132 3.73 -3.34 -15.23
N ASN A 133 4.43 -2.73 -14.29
CA ASN A 133 5.87 -2.82 -14.12
C ASN A 133 6.32 -3.90 -13.12
N CYS A 134 5.37 -4.62 -12.50
CA CYS A 134 5.71 -5.70 -11.57
C CYS A 134 6.22 -6.92 -12.33
N THR A 135 7.32 -7.51 -11.87
CA THR A 135 7.88 -8.72 -12.47
C THR A 135 7.23 -9.97 -11.88
N LEU A 136 7.29 -11.10 -12.61
CA LEU A 136 6.81 -12.38 -12.08
C LEU A 136 7.58 -12.84 -10.82
N ALA A 137 8.77 -12.29 -10.57
CA ALA A 137 9.53 -12.53 -9.36
C ALA A 137 8.95 -11.78 -8.14
N ASP A 138 8.19 -10.69 -8.38
CA ASP A 138 7.51 -9.94 -7.34
C ASP A 138 6.23 -10.64 -6.87
N VAL A 139 5.69 -11.50 -7.72
CA VAL A 139 4.62 -12.42 -7.32
C VAL A 139 5.29 -13.65 -6.74
N GLN A 140 5.46 -13.73 -5.43
CA GLN A 140 5.72 -15.01 -4.80
C GLN A 140 4.52 -15.90 -5.18
N SER A 141 4.73 -16.74 -6.19
CA SER A 141 3.75 -17.77 -6.50
C SER A 141 3.67 -18.67 -5.28
N ASP A 142 2.55 -18.63 -4.58
CA ASP A 142 2.17 -19.86 -3.88
C ASP A 142 2.45 -21.01 -4.84
N PRO A 143 3.14 -22.05 -4.42
CA PRO A 143 3.49 -23.13 -5.31
C PRO A 143 2.18 -23.58 -5.99
N ILE A 144 2.14 -23.40 -7.32
CA ILE A 144 0.98 -23.88 -8.11
C ILE A 144 0.81 -25.34 -7.69
N PRO A 145 -0.35 -25.73 -7.15
CA PRO A 145 -0.55 -27.10 -6.77
C PRO A 145 -0.22 -27.98 -7.98
N GLU A 146 0.67 -28.94 -7.81
CA GLU A 146 1.14 -29.82 -8.89
C GLU A 146 -0.01 -30.65 -9.48
N TYR A 147 -1.14 -30.69 -8.77
CA TYR A 147 -2.39 -31.34 -9.16
C TYR A 147 -3.59 -30.70 -8.45
N TYR A 148 -4.73 -30.79 -9.09
CA TYR A 148 -6.01 -30.34 -8.55
C TYR A 148 -6.60 -31.41 -7.65
N GLU A 149 -6.89 -31.09 -6.41
CA GLU A 149 -7.72 -31.95 -5.58
C GLU A 149 -9.17 -31.47 -5.63
N LEU A 150 -10.03 -32.36 -6.06
CA LEU A 150 -11.47 -32.21 -5.84
C LEU A 150 -11.73 -32.64 -4.40
N SER A 151 -12.24 -31.74 -3.58
CA SER A 151 -12.74 -32.14 -2.26
C SER A 151 -13.86 -33.18 -2.44
N GLU A 152 -13.88 -34.21 -1.59
CA GLU A 152 -14.95 -35.19 -1.60
C GLU A 152 -16.32 -34.48 -1.55
N PRO A 153 -17.30 -34.94 -2.37
CA PRO A 153 -18.62 -34.34 -2.38
C PRO A 153 -19.25 -34.47 -0.99
N TYR A 154 -19.62 -33.33 -0.43
CA TYR A 154 -20.26 -33.30 0.89
C TYR A 154 -21.78 -33.40 0.68
N PRO A 155 -22.42 -34.50 1.06
CA PRO A 155 -23.86 -34.57 1.02
C PRO A 155 -24.43 -33.70 2.13
N ASN A 156 -25.19 -32.67 1.78
CA ASN A 156 -25.96 -31.93 2.74
C ASN A 156 -27.17 -32.78 3.18
N PRO A 157 -27.26 -33.19 4.45
CA PRO A 157 -28.35 -34.05 4.91
C PRO A 157 -29.75 -33.42 4.83
N PHE A 158 -29.82 -32.12 4.56
CA PHE A 158 -31.06 -31.35 4.50
C PHE A 158 -31.45 -30.88 3.09
N ASN A 159 -30.59 -31.10 2.10
CA ASN A 159 -30.84 -30.69 0.71
C ASN A 159 -30.23 -31.72 -0.24
N ALA A 160 -30.93 -32.01 -1.32
CA ALA A 160 -30.48 -32.98 -2.34
C ALA A 160 -29.34 -32.45 -3.22
N GLU A 161 -28.81 -31.27 -2.92
CA GLU A 161 -27.70 -30.64 -3.65
C GLU A 161 -26.35 -31.06 -3.07
N THR A 162 -25.45 -31.45 -3.96
CA THR A 162 -24.07 -31.77 -3.61
C THR A 162 -23.18 -30.56 -3.93
N THR A 163 -22.45 -30.08 -2.95
CA THR A 163 -21.45 -28.98 -3.16
C THR A 163 -20.10 -29.62 -3.48
N ILE A 164 -19.53 -29.27 -4.63
CA ILE A 164 -18.16 -29.62 -5.00
C ILE A 164 -17.31 -28.39 -4.88
N GLY A 165 -16.35 -28.40 -3.97
CA GLY A 165 -15.33 -27.36 -3.89
C GLY A 165 -14.14 -27.70 -4.80
N PHE A 166 -13.64 -26.72 -5.52
CA PHE A 166 -12.40 -26.83 -6.28
C PHE A 166 -11.61 -25.53 -6.16
N SER A 167 -10.30 -25.64 -6.19
CA SER A 167 -9.40 -24.49 -6.30
C SER A 167 -8.74 -24.49 -7.67
N LEU A 168 -8.81 -23.35 -8.35
CA LEU A 168 -8.15 -23.15 -9.63
C LEU A 168 -6.86 -22.34 -9.41
N PRO A 169 -5.76 -22.69 -10.09
CA PRO A 169 -4.60 -21.80 -10.14
C PRO A 169 -4.99 -20.49 -10.81
N LEU A 170 -4.44 -19.40 -10.35
CA LEU A 170 -4.70 -18.04 -10.83
C LEU A 170 -4.50 -17.83 -12.36
N LYS A 171 -3.87 -18.78 -13.05
CA LYS A 171 -3.63 -18.72 -14.50
C LYS A 171 -4.82 -19.15 -15.38
N ASP A 172 -5.80 -19.81 -14.83
CA ASP A 172 -6.93 -20.35 -15.59
C ASP A 172 -8.23 -19.58 -15.38
N ILE A 173 -8.16 -18.27 -15.16
CA ILE A 173 -9.29 -17.39 -15.46
C ILE A 173 -9.41 -17.34 -16.99
N LEU A 174 -9.74 -18.46 -17.58
CA LEU A 174 -9.90 -18.61 -19.00
C LEU A 174 -11.31 -19.06 -19.30
N ASN A 175 -11.99 -18.18 -20.04
CA ASN A 175 -13.00 -18.51 -21.03
C ASN A 175 -13.79 -19.78 -20.72
N ILE A 176 -14.81 -19.63 -19.92
CA ILE A 176 -15.97 -20.49 -20.02
C ILE A 176 -16.91 -19.77 -20.97
N ASP A 177 -16.87 -20.20 -22.25
CA ASP A 177 -17.94 -19.93 -23.22
C ASP A 177 -19.21 -20.64 -22.78
#